data_a4898759769de5a5ad30a9b394bcf8f8
#
_entry.id   a4898759769de5a5ad30a9b394bcf8f8
#
_cell.length_a   1.000
_cell.length_b   1.000
_cell.length_c   1.000
_cell.angle_alpha   90.00
_cell.angle_beta   90.00
_cell.angle_gamma   90.00
#
_symmetry.space_group_name_H-M   'P 1'
#
loop_
_entity.id
_entity.type
_entity.pdbx_description
1 polymer ?
#
loop_
_entity_poly.entity_id
_entity_poly.type
_entity_poly.pdbx_seq_one_letter_code
_entity_poly.pdbx_strand_id
1 'polypeptide(L)'
;MKNKNGKGIRNAQLTLKVNGKTYKATTNSKGKATFKITQLNKKGTFKATVTFKGSKYYKKVTKKVSIKVKSVWKTVQKGSKEKAIVKKIQRALKNHGYYLTYNGRYLKVDGIFWDYTKMAVKQFQNAKTLKVTGKVDEKTAKKLGII
;
A
#
# COMPACT_ATOMS: atom_id res chain seq x y z
N MET A 1 12.66 10.94 -19.22
CA MET A 1 12.69 12.04 -20.22
C MET A 1 13.83 11.77 -21.19
N LYS A 2 13.60 11.92 -22.49
CA LYS A 2 14.61 11.64 -23.52
C LYS A 2 14.66 12.80 -24.53
N ASN A 3 15.81 13.03 -25.14
CA ASN A 3 15.98 13.96 -26.24
C ASN A 3 15.54 13.36 -27.58
N LYS A 4 15.66 14.11 -28.69
CA LYS A 4 15.31 13.65 -30.04
C LYS A 4 16.02 12.36 -30.45
N ASN A 5 17.25 12.15 -29.99
CA ASN A 5 18.08 10.97 -30.30
C ASN A 5 17.85 9.81 -29.31
N GLY A 6 16.80 9.85 -28.49
CA GLY A 6 16.48 8.80 -27.53
C GLY A 6 17.36 8.76 -26.27
N LYS A 7 18.38 9.65 -26.15
CA LYS A 7 19.28 9.72 -25.00
C LYS A 7 18.57 10.34 -23.79
N GLY A 8 18.82 9.80 -22.60
CA GLY A 8 18.24 10.29 -21.34
C GLY A 8 18.71 11.72 -21.02
N ILE A 9 17.77 12.59 -20.64
CA ILE A 9 18.07 13.94 -20.16
C ILE A 9 18.19 13.86 -18.64
N ARG A 10 19.39 14.06 -18.12
CA ARG A 10 19.68 14.09 -16.67
C ARG A 10 19.35 15.46 -16.07
N ASN A 11 19.17 15.49 -14.75
CA ASN A 11 18.92 16.71 -13.97
C ASN A 11 17.68 17.54 -14.41
N ALA A 12 16.77 16.93 -15.18
CA ALA A 12 15.52 17.59 -15.52
C ALA A 12 14.57 17.55 -14.32
N GLN A 13 14.14 18.73 -13.86
CA GLN A 13 13.16 18.85 -12.77
C GLN A 13 11.76 18.60 -13.32
N LEU A 14 11.08 17.59 -12.76
CA LEU A 14 9.73 17.22 -13.10
C LEU A 14 8.80 17.48 -11.92
N THR A 15 7.57 17.89 -12.23
CA THR A 15 6.49 17.96 -11.26
C THR A 15 5.39 16.97 -11.66
N LEU A 16 4.85 16.27 -10.67
CA LEU A 16 3.68 15.40 -10.81
C LEU A 16 2.56 15.96 -9.96
N LYS A 17 1.43 16.32 -10.59
CA LYS A 17 0.21 16.72 -9.88
C LYS A 17 -0.79 15.57 -9.92
N VAL A 18 -1.22 15.10 -8.75
CA VAL A 18 -2.22 14.03 -8.59
C VAL A 18 -3.02 14.26 -7.31
N ASN A 19 -4.33 14.08 -7.38
CA ASN A 19 -5.23 14.23 -6.24
C ASN A 19 -5.01 15.54 -5.45
N GLY A 20 -4.88 16.67 -6.15
CA GLY A 20 -4.64 18.00 -5.56
C GLY A 20 -3.22 18.24 -5.02
N LYS A 21 -2.36 17.24 -4.96
CA LYS A 21 -0.99 17.35 -4.44
C LYS A 21 0.04 17.37 -5.55
N THR A 22 1.15 18.09 -5.29
CA THR A 22 2.27 18.22 -6.22
C THR A 22 3.52 17.58 -5.63
N TYR A 23 4.13 16.70 -6.40
CA TYR A 23 5.38 16.01 -6.07
C TYR A 23 6.47 16.43 -7.05
N LYS A 24 7.70 16.59 -6.57
CA LYS A 24 8.85 16.96 -7.40
C LYS A 24 9.82 15.79 -7.48
N ALA A 25 10.47 15.62 -8.62
CA ALA A 25 11.53 14.65 -8.80
C ALA A 25 12.48 15.14 -9.90
N THR A 26 13.73 14.69 -9.83
CA THR A 26 14.77 15.01 -10.80
C THR A 26 15.17 13.75 -11.57
N THR A 27 15.41 13.86 -12.85
CA THR A 27 15.84 12.72 -13.67
C THR A 27 17.31 12.38 -13.42
N ASN A 28 17.61 11.08 -13.41
CA ASN A 28 18.97 10.54 -13.38
C ASN A 28 19.64 10.56 -14.77
N SER A 29 20.85 10.02 -14.89
CA SER A 29 21.61 9.92 -16.16
C SER A 29 20.86 9.19 -17.28
N LYS A 30 19.96 8.25 -16.93
CA LYS A 30 19.12 7.51 -17.89
C LYS A 30 17.81 8.25 -18.23
N GLY A 31 17.63 9.49 -17.76
CA GLY A 31 16.39 10.28 -17.96
C GLY A 31 15.19 9.77 -17.19
N LYS A 32 15.37 8.95 -16.17
CA LYS A 32 14.31 8.41 -15.29
C LYS A 32 14.17 9.27 -14.05
N ALA A 33 12.93 9.56 -13.63
CA ALA A 33 12.60 10.21 -12.36
C ALA A 33 11.66 9.31 -11.56
N THR A 34 11.86 9.27 -10.25
CA THR A 34 10.99 8.51 -9.32
C THR A 34 10.28 9.49 -8.40
N PHE A 35 8.95 9.43 -8.38
CA PHE A 35 8.12 10.21 -7.48
C PHE A 35 7.70 9.36 -6.29
N LYS A 36 8.01 9.82 -5.07
CA LYS A 36 7.51 9.20 -3.84
C LYS A 36 6.13 9.78 -3.53
N ILE A 37 5.06 9.04 -3.88
CA ILE A 37 3.68 9.47 -3.67
C ILE A 37 3.18 8.85 -2.38
N THR A 38 2.87 9.69 -1.38
CA THR A 38 2.51 9.24 -0.02
C THR A 38 1.02 9.33 0.30
N GLN A 39 0.22 9.94 -0.59
CA GLN A 39 -1.18 10.27 -0.29
C GLN A 39 -2.23 9.59 -1.18
N LEU A 40 -1.84 8.61 -1.97
CA LEU A 40 -2.81 7.75 -2.66
C LEU A 40 -3.18 6.56 -1.77
N ASN A 41 -4.08 6.81 -0.82
CA ASN A 41 -4.48 5.87 0.24
C ASN A 41 -5.75 5.08 -0.08
N LYS A 42 -6.27 5.17 -1.30
CA LYS A 42 -7.42 4.41 -1.79
C LYS A 42 -7.04 3.61 -3.03
N LYS A 43 -7.59 2.40 -3.15
CA LYS A 43 -7.50 1.60 -4.39
C LYS A 43 -8.27 2.32 -5.51
N GLY A 44 -7.69 2.40 -6.69
CA GLY A 44 -8.33 3.06 -7.83
C GLY A 44 -7.34 3.52 -8.88
N THR A 45 -7.87 4.20 -9.89
CA THR A 45 -7.09 4.84 -10.95
C THR A 45 -7.19 6.35 -10.77
N PHE A 46 -6.06 7.01 -10.64
CA PHE A 46 -5.95 8.46 -10.44
C PHE A 46 -5.37 9.12 -11.68
N LYS A 47 -6.07 10.11 -12.21
CA LYS A 47 -5.53 10.97 -13.27
C LYS A 47 -4.43 11.86 -12.68
N ALA A 48 -3.30 11.91 -13.34
CA ALA A 48 -2.15 12.71 -12.93
C ALA A 48 -1.57 13.47 -14.11
N THR A 49 -0.88 14.57 -13.82
CA THR A 49 -0.21 15.40 -14.82
C THR A 49 1.25 15.52 -14.46
N VAL A 50 2.12 15.10 -15.37
CA VAL A 50 3.58 15.28 -15.25
C VAL A 50 3.98 16.46 -16.12
N THR A 51 4.70 17.42 -15.53
CA THR A 51 5.18 18.61 -16.22
C THR A 51 6.67 18.78 -16.06
N PHE A 52 7.32 19.02 -17.17
CA PHE A 52 8.67 19.60 -17.24
C PHE A 52 8.51 21.07 -17.65
N LYS A 53 9.01 21.99 -16.85
CA LYS A 53 8.83 23.45 -17.13
C LYS A 53 9.62 23.96 -18.34
N GLY A 54 10.53 23.17 -18.84
CA GLY A 54 11.49 23.58 -19.84
C GLY A 54 12.85 23.95 -19.24
N SER A 55 13.81 24.23 -20.10
CA SER A 55 15.14 24.73 -19.78
C SER A 55 15.65 25.57 -20.95
N LYS A 56 16.88 26.13 -20.84
CA LYS A 56 17.54 26.83 -21.96
C LYS A 56 17.54 26.02 -23.27
N TYR A 57 17.65 24.67 -23.17
CA TYR A 57 17.81 23.78 -24.32
C TYR A 57 16.57 22.96 -24.67
N TYR A 58 15.54 22.94 -23.82
CA TYR A 58 14.38 22.07 -24.00
C TYR A 58 13.08 22.81 -23.67
N LYS A 59 12.11 22.71 -24.58
CA LYS A 59 10.78 23.29 -24.39
C LYS A 59 10.01 22.61 -23.25
N LYS A 60 9.08 23.35 -22.66
CA LYS A 60 8.09 22.85 -21.69
C LYS A 60 7.33 21.66 -22.26
N VAL A 61 7.15 20.61 -21.46
CA VAL A 61 6.35 19.43 -21.82
C VAL A 61 5.41 19.11 -20.67
N THR A 62 4.15 18.85 -21.00
CA THR A 62 3.13 18.38 -20.05
C THR A 62 2.49 17.11 -20.60
N LYS A 63 2.40 16.07 -19.77
CA LYS A 63 1.79 14.78 -20.14
C LYS A 63 0.78 14.36 -19.08
N LYS A 64 -0.44 14.02 -19.50
CA LYS A 64 -1.44 13.38 -18.65
C LYS A 64 -1.14 11.89 -18.57
N VAL A 65 -1.19 11.32 -17.37
CA VAL A 65 -0.93 9.89 -17.10
C VAL A 65 -1.96 9.37 -16.10
N SER A 66 -2.14 8.06 -16.05
CA SER A 66 -2.98 7.40 -15.05
C SER A 66 -2.11 6.59 -14.09
N ILE A 67 -2.35 6.75 -12.79
CA ILE A 67 -1.68 5.99 -11.73
C ILE A 67 -2.69 4.99 -11.17
N LYS A 68 -2.44 3.70 -11.33
CA LYS A 68 -3.28 2.63 -10.79
C LYS A 68 -2.75 2.17 -9.44
N VAL A 69 -3.49 2.44 -8.38
CA VAL A 69 -3.23 1.90 -7.04
C VAL A 69 -3.95 0.57 -6.90
N LYS A 70 -3.20 -0.52 -6.84
CA LYS A 70 -3.76 -1.90 -6.81
C LYS A 70 -4.24 -2.29 -5.42
N SER A 71 -3.50 -1.95 -4.38
CA SER A 71 -3.84 -2.16 -2.98
C SER A 71 -3.17 -1.11 -2.10
N VAL A 72 -3.82 -0.78 -0.99
CA VAL A 72 -3.25 0.08 0.07
C VAL A 72 -3.08 -0.70 1.37
N TRP A 73 -3.59 -1.93 1.43
CA TRP A 73 -3.42 -2.81 2.57
C TRP A 73 -2.03 -3.44 2.57
N LYS A 74 -1.31 -3.26 3.67
CA LYS A 74 -0.09 -4.01 3.95
C LYS A 74 -0.46 -5.28 4.70
N THR A 75 0.07 -6.42 4.28
CA THR A 75 -0.14 -7.68 4.99
C THR A 75 0.36 -7.57 6.42
N VAL A 76 -0.52 -7.90 7.38
CA VAL A 76 -0.23 -7.93 8.82
C VAL A 76 -0.02 -9.38 9.24
N GLN A 77 1.06 -9.63 9.97
CA GLN A 77 1.48 -10.99 10.34
C GLN A 77 2.21 -10.97 11.69
N LYS A 78 2.60 -12.16 12.19
CA LYS A 78 3.43 -12.29 13.40
C LYS A 78 4.62 -11.32 13.35
N GLY A 79 4.82 -10.56 14.42
CA GLY A 79 5.88 -9.56 14.53
C GLY A 79 5.56 -8.18 13.92
N SER A 80 4.37 -7.97 13.34
CA SER A 80 3.95 -6.64 12.86
C SER A 80 3.88 -5.64 14.01
N LYS A 81 4.46 -4.45 13.78
CA LYS A 81 4.60 -3.41 14.81
C LYS A 81 3.43 -2.42 14.88
N GLU A 82 2.49 -2.49 13.96
CA GLU A 82 1.34 -1.58 13.85
C GLU A 82 0.24 -1.94 14.87
N LYS A 83 0.48 -1.63 16.15
CA LYS A 83 -0.40 -2.02 17.28
C LYS A 83 -1.88 -1.69 17.06
N ALA A 84 -2.20 -0.52 16.50
CA ALA A 84 -3.59 -0.11 16.25
C ALA A 84 -4.30 -1.04 15.24
N ILE A 85 -3.61 -1.42 14.16
CA ILE A 85 -4.15 -2.34 13.15
C ILE A 85 -4.27 -3.74 13.73
N VAL A 86 -3.30 -4.20 14.50
CA VAL A 86 -3.35 -5.51 15.16
C VAL A 86 -4.52 -5.58 16.13
N LYS A 87 -4.77 -4.55 16.96
CA LYS A 87 -5.97 -4.47 17.83
C LYS A 87 -7.27 -4.54 17.02
N LYS A 88 -7.33 -3.86 15.87
CA LYS A 88 -8.51 -3.91 14.98
C LYS A 88 -8.76 -5.33 14.47
N ILE A 89 -7.69 -6.04 14.06
CA ILE A 89 -7.76 -7.44 13.64
C ILE A 89 -8.24 -8.34 14.78
N GLN A 90 -7.65 -8.21 15.96
CA GLN A 90 -7.99 -9.02 17.14
C GLN A 90 -9.46 -8.82 17.57
N ARG A 91 -9.97 -7.58 17.55
CA ARG A 91 -11.40 -7.30 17.80
C ARG A 91 -12.30 -7.94 16.75
N ALA A 92 -11.94 -7.81 15.47
CA ALA A 92 -12.71 -8.41 14.38
C ALA A 92 -12.75 -9.94 14.51
N LEU A 93 -11.64 -10.59 14.81
CA LEU A 93 -11.58 -12.04 15.05
C LEU A 93 -12.49 -12.44 16.23
N LYS A 94 -12.46 -11.71 17.34
CA LYS A 94 -13.38 -11.94 18.48
C LYS A 94 -14.84 -11.80 18.10
N ASN A 95 -15.18 -10.75 17.36
CA ASN A 95 -16.56 -10.50 16.90
C ASN A 95 -17.05 -11.60 15.94
N HIS A 96 -16.16 -12.24 15.23
CA HIS A 96 -16.46 -13.41 14.38
C HIS A 96 -16.41 -14.76 15.14
N GLY A 97 -16.23 -14.76 16.47
CA GLY A 97 -16.20 -15.97 17.31
C GLY A 97 -14.83 -16.67 17.38
N TYR A 98 -13.79 -16.11 16.77
CA TYR A 98 -12.44 -16.70 16.75
C TYR A 98 -11.57 -16.16 17.89
N TYR A 99 -11.98 -16.41 19.11
CA TYR A 99 -11.30 -15.92 20.31
C TYR A 99 -10.73 -17.05 21.20
N LEU A 100 -11.18 -18.30 21.01
CA LEU A 100 -10.58 -19.46 21.67
C LEU A 100 -9.34 -19.90 20.92
N THR A 101 -8.27 -20.11 21.67
CA THR A 101 -7.02 -20.62 21.13
C THR A 101 -6.80 -22.05 21.60
N TYR A 102 -5.85 -22.72 20.99
CA TYR A 102 -5.32 -23.99 21.48
C TYR A 102 -4.97 -23.88 22.98
N ASN A 103 -5.32 -24.84 23.81
CA ASN A 103 -5.16 -24.85 25.28
C ASN A 103 -6.10 -23.93 26.08
N GLY A 104 -7.28 -23.63 25.59
CA GLY A 104 -8.31 -22.90 26.36
C GLY A 104 -7.97 -21.44 26.69
N ARG A 105 -6.89 -20.89 26.12
CA ARG A 105 -6.56 -19.47 26.32
C ARG A 105 -7.33 -18.58 25.34
N TYR A 106 -7.67 -17.37 25.80
CA TYR A 106 -8.42 -16.41 25.00
C TYR A 106 -7.50 -15.48 24.22
N LEU A 107 -7.90 -15.15 23.00
CA LEU A 107 -7.27 -14.11 22.20
C LEU A 107 -7.42 -12.75 22.91
N LYS A 108 -6.32 -12.16 23.36
CA LYS A 108 -6.29 -10.80 23.93
C LYS A 108 -6.27 -9.76 22.81
N VAL A 109 -6.90 -8.60 23.06
CA VAL A 109 -6.84 -7.43 22.18
C VAL A 109 -5.74 -6.49 22.69
N ASP A 110 -4.49 -6.94 22.59
CA ASP A 110 -3.31 -6.27 23.12
C ASP A 110 -2.51 -5.48 22.06
N GLY A 111 -2.79 -5.74 20.77
CA GLY A 111 -2.06 -5.15 19.66
C GLY A 111 -0.76 -5.85 19.33
N ILE A 112 -0.56 -7.07 19.83
CA ILE A 112 0.61 -7.89 19.57
C ILE A 112 0.20 -9.07 18.70
N PHE A 113 0.76 -9.15 17.49
CA PHE A 113 0.48 -10.25 16.56
C PHE A 113 1.43 -11.41 16.84
N TRP A 114 1.09 -12.24 17.83
CA TRP A 114 1.79 -13.47 18.18
C TRP A 114 1.04 -14.75 17.72
N ASP A 115 1.45 -15.88 18.22
CA ASP A 115 0.95 -17.18 17.79
C ASP A 115 -0.56 -17.33 18.01
N TYR A 116 -1.13 -16.81 19.09
CA TYR A 116 -2.58 -16.84 19.33
C TYR A 116 -3.35 -16.07 18.27
N THR A 117 -2.89 -14.87 17.91
CA THR A 117 -3.50 -14.09 16.82
C THR A 117 -3.34 -14.81 15.48
N LYS A 118 -2.17 -15.40 15.22
CA LYS A 118 -1.92 -16.19 14.00
C LYS A 118 -2.83 -17.40 13.89
N MET A 119 -3.06 -18.11 14.99
CA MET A 119 -3.97 -19.27 15.03
C MET A 119 -5.42 -18.85 14.78
N ALA A 120 -5.91 -17.81 15.44
CA ALA A 120 -7.25 -17.27 15.21
C ALA A 120 -7.45 -16.83 13.75
N VAL A 121 -6.43 -16.21 13.12
CA VAL A 121 -6.46 -15.89 11.69
C VAL A 121 -6.54 -17.13 10.84
N LYS A 122 -5.78 -18.20 11.13
CA LYS A 122 -5.86 -19.47 10.39
C LYS A 122 -7.24 -20.11 10.49
N GLN A 123 -7.83 -20.18 11.69
CA GLN A 123 -9.16 -20.70 11.91
C GLN A 123 -10.21 -19.89 11.10
N PHE A 124 -10.15 -18.56 11.18
CA PHE A 124 -11.01 -17.67 10.38
C PHE A 124 -10.82 -17.91 8.88
N GLN A 125 -9.58 -18.00 8.40
CA GLN A 125 -9.30 -18.24 6.98
C GLN A 125 -9.88 -19.56 6.51
N ASN A 126 -9.71 -20.63 7.28
CA ASN A 126 -10.26 -21.94 6.98
C ASN A 126 -11.78 -21.89 6.89
N ALA A 127 -12.45 -21.34 7.90
CA ALA A 127 -13.92 -21.23 7.94
C ALA A 127 -14.51 -20.32 6.86
N LYS A 128 -13.73 -19.36 6.33
CA LYS A 128 -14.15 -18.47 5.24
C LYS A 128 -13.62 -18.89 3.86
N THR A 129 -13.10 -20.12 3.75
CA THR A 129 -12.57 -20.71 2.50
C THR A 129 -11.51 -19.82 1.85
N LEU A 130 -10.67 -19.21 2.69
CA LEU A 130 -9.51 -18.44 2.27
C LEU A 130 -8.24 -19.31 2.32
N LYS A 131 -7.18 -18.89 1.61
CA LYS A 131 -5.88 -19.53 1.75
C LYS A 131 -5.39 -19.42 3.21
N VAL A 132 -5.17 -20.54 3.88
CA VAL A 132 -4.77 -20.60 5.30
C VAL A 132 -3.29 -20.28 5.46
N THR A 133 -2.98 -19.01 5.64
CA THR A 133 -1.59 -18.52 5.78
C THR A 133 -1.25 -18.07 7.20
N GLY A 134 -2.27 -17.74 8.01
CA GLY A 134 -2.09 -17.07 9.29
C GLY A 134 -1.62 -15.61 9.17
N LYS A 135 -1.68 -15.03 7.96
CA LYS A 135 -1.37 -13.63 7.68
C LYS A 135 -2.67 -12.93 7.27
N VAL A 136 -2.83 -11.68 7.65
CA VAL A 136 -3.98 -10.86 7.23
C VAL A 136 -3.58 -10.08 5.99
N ASP A 137 -3.77 -10.68 4.83
CA ASP A 137 -3.67 -10.03 3.54
C ASP A 137 -4.92 -9.18 3.22
N GLU A 138 -4.99 -8.54 2.06
CA GLU A 138 -6.13 -7.71 1.68
C GLU A 138 -7.45 -8.51 1.63
N LYS A 139 -7.42 -9.76 1.15
CA LYS A 139 -8.61 -10.62 1.08
C LYS A 139 -9.12 -10.97 2.47
N THR A 140 -8.22 -11.36 3.36
CA THR A 140 -8.53 -11.65 4.75
C THR A 140 -9.06 -10.42 5.48
N ALA A 141 -8.43 -9.25 5.28
CA ALA A 141 -8.86 -7.99 5.87
C ALA A 141 -10.28 -7.58 5.45
N LYS A 142 -10.62 -7.77 4.17
CA LYS A 142 -11.99 -7.54 3.66
C LYS A 142 -13.01 -8.49 4.29
N LYS A 143 -12.69 -9.77 4.37
CA LYS A 143 -13.58 -10.75 5.00
C LYS A 143 -13.77 -10.53 6.49
N LEU A 144 -12.75 -9.96 7.17
CA LEU A 144 -12.86 -9.52 8.57
C LEU A 144 -13.66 -8.21 8.74
N GLY A 145 -14.02 -7.52 7.64
CA GLY A 145 -14.72 -6.23 7.69
C GLY A 145 -13.87 -5.06 8.23
N ILE A 146 -12.54 -5.14 8.08
CA ILE A 146 -11.64 -4.09 8.59
C ILE A 146 -11.19 -3.10 7.51
N ILE A 147 -11.47 -3.41 6.24
CA ILE A 147 -11.31 -2.52 5.06
C ILE A 147 -12.43 -2.78 4.05
#